data_e84b2eaed49bec18299784a653fdd394
#
_entry.id   e84b2eaed49bec18299784a653fdd394
#
_cell.length_a   1.000
_cell.length_b   1.000
_cell.length_c   1.000
_cell.angle_alpha   90.00
_cell.angle_beta   90.00
_cell.angle_gamma   90.00
#
_symmetry.space_group_name_H-M   'P 1'
#
loop_
_entity.id
_entity.type
_entity.pdbx_description
1 polymer ?
#
loop_
_entity_poly.entity_id
_entity_poly.type
_entity_poly.pdbx_seq_one_letter_code
_entity_poly.pdbx_strand_id
1 'polypeptide(L)'
;MASREIGAAKKSNEEAAAQALMAEVVRLKAEIPVLEAEEKKLSKALEDALAQIPNLPLPAPEVPDGKDPSGNVEHHRFGAKRNYGFTPQQHFDLGEDLGQMDFETAAKLSGARFVVLKSSLARLERALGQFMLDVHTTEHGYTEVAPPLLVRDDVMFGTAQLPKFKEDQFVATNTEMFQEALDQALAEFDRAELPDKDINRRMGEVLKRLWLIPTAEVPLTNLVRESILDEAALPLRFTAGTPCFRAEAGAAGKDTRGMIRQHQFDKVELVSITTAEESKDELERMLACAEEVLRRLDLHYRVVTLCTGDMGFAAQKTYDIEVWLPGQDMYREISSCSLCGEFQARRMDARYRAKDGRQVRHVHTLNGSGVAVGRALIAVIETYQQQGGSIAVPDVLQSYLGGLKTIERAG
;
A
#
# COMPACT_ATOMS: atom_id res chain seq x y z
N MET A 1 46.62 1.03 -19.13
CA MET A 1 47.54 2.03 -19.67
C MET A 1 48.87 2.01 -18.94
N ALA A 2 48.94 2.32 -17.65
CA ALA A 2 50.19 2.43 -16.86
C ALA A 2 51.19 1.25 -17.00
N SER A 3 50.75 0.00 -17.04
CA SER A 3 51.64 -1.16 -17.22
C SER A 3 52.36 -1.19 -18.60
N ARG A 4 51.72 -0.64 -19.64
CA ARG A 4 52.35 -0.49 -20.96
C ARG A 4 53.38 0.65 -21.02
N GLU A 5 53.09 1.74 -20.34
CA GLU A 5 53.98 2.92 -20.22
C GLU A 5 55.21 2.60 -19.38
N ILE A 6 55.05 1.89 -18.28
CA ILE A 6 56.19 1.37 -17.49
C ILE A 6 57.06 0.43 -18.31
N GLY A 7 56.45 -0.45 -19.11
CA GLY A 7 57.18 -1.36 -20.01
C GLY A 7 57.93 -0.61 -21.12
N ALA A 8 57.35 0.47 -21.67
CA ALA A 8 58.00 1.32 -22.65
C ALA A 8 59.18 2.11 -22.05
N ALA A 9 58.99 2.75 -20.92
CA ALA A 9 60.03 3.53 -20.23
C ALA A 9 61.24 2.63 -19.83
N LYS A 10 60.97 1.38 -19.36
CA LYS A 10 62.02 0.40 -19.10
C LYS A 10 62.78 -0.03 -20.38
N LYS A 11 62.08 -0.15 -21.52
CA LYS A 11 62.73 -0.47 -22.81
C LYS A 11 63.58 0.66 -23.33
N SER A 12 63.20 1.92 -23.04
CA SER A 12 63.93 3.12 -23.48
C SER A 12 65.07 3.52 -22.54
N ASN A 13 65.41 2.72 -21.50
CA ASN A 13 66.38 3.02 -20.44
C ASN A 13 66.08 4.32 -19.67
N GLU A 14 64.80 4.77 -19.63
CA GLU A 14 64.32 5.91 -18.84
C GLU A 14 63.95 5.50 -17.41
N GLU A 15 64.92 5.14 -16.62
CA GLU A 15 64.72 4.50 -15.31
C GLU A 15 64.00 5.41 -14.31
N ALA A 16 64.27 6.72 -14.36
CA ALA A 16 63.57 7.71 -13.54
C ALA A 16 62.08 7.84 -13.90
N ALA A 17 61.73 7.80 -15.17
CA ALA A 17 60.33 7.82 -15.64
C ALA A 17 59.59 6.53 -15.27
N ALA A 18 60.27 5.37 -15.36
CA ALA A 18 59.70 4.09 -14.97
C ALA A 18 59.42 4.05 -13.45
N GLN A 19 60.36 4.56 -12.64
CA GLN A 19 60.18 4.65 -11.17
C GLN A 19 59.04 5.61 -10.78
N ALA A 20 58.90 6.77 -11.43
CA ALA A 20 57.81 7.70 -11.21
C ALA A 20 56.44 7.09 -11.52
N LEU A 21 56.35 6.39 -12.68
CA LEU A 21 55.09 5.68 -13.05
C LEU A 21 54.77 4.54 -12.11
N MET A 22 55.79 3.82 -11.61
CA MET A 22 55.59 2.76 -10.60
C MET A 22 55.10 3.34 -9.29
N ALA A 23 55.67 4.46 -8.81
CA ALA A 23 55.27 5.13 -7.60
C ALA A 23 53.79 5.65 -7.75
N GLU A 24 53.45 6.22 -8.91
CA GLU A 24 52.07 6.66 -9.19
C GLU A 24 51.11 5.48 -9.19
N VAL A 25 51.42 4.36 -9.78
CA VAL A 25 50.59 3.14 -9.73
C VAL A 25 50.39 2.63 -8.28
N VAL A 26 51.42 2.69 -7.44
CA VAL A 26 51.32 2.33 -6.01
C VAL A 26 50.38 3.30 -5.28
N ARG A 27 50.50 4.62 -5.54
CA ARG A 27 49.63 5.64 -4.97
C ARG A 27 48.18 5.41 -5.39
N LEU A 28 47.91 5.26 -6.69
CA LEU A 28 46.56 5.01 -7.23
C LEU A 28 45.94 3.73 -6.70
N LYS A 29 46.74 2.65 -6.55
CA LYS A 29 46.24 1.39 -5.95
C LYS A 29 45.83 1.54 -4.48
N ALA A 30 46.42 2.48 -3.75
CA ALA A 30 46.02 2.79 -2.38
C ALA A 30 44.82 3.74 -2.31
N GLU A 31 44.75 4.75 -3.20
CA GLU A 31 43.71 5.77 -3.20
C GLU A 31 42.39 5.28 -3.80
N ILE A 32 42.42 4.50 -4.92
CA ILE A 32 41.21 4.07 -5.62
C ILE A 32 40.23 3.31 -4.69
N PRO A 33 40.65 2.31 -3.91
CA PRO A 33 39.72 1.60 -3.01
C PRO A 33 39.09 2.50 -1.92
N VAL A 34 39.84 3.52 -1.47
CA VAL A 34 39.33 4.50 -0.48
C VAL A 34 38.26 5.38 -1.10
N LEU A 35 38.54 5.89 -2.31
CA LEU A 35 37.58 6.73 -3.05
C LEU A 35 36.32 5.93 -3.48
N GLU A 36 36.48 4.68 -3.90
CA GLU A 36 35.37 3.79 -4.22
C GLU A 36 34.49 3.51 -2.99
N ALA A 37 35.10 3.32 -1.81
CA ALA A 37 34.36 3.15 -0.58
C ALA A 37 33.60 4.42 -0.16
N GLU A 38 34.22 5.58 -0.37
CA GLU A 38 33.59 6.89 -0.10
C GLU A 38 32.45 7.18 -1.07
N GLU A 39 32.67 6.96 -2.37
CA GLU A 39 31.63 7.06 -3.41
C GLU A 39 30.43 6.18 -3.06
N LYS A 40 30.65 4.91 -2.75
CA LYS A 40 29.59 4.01 -2.34
C LYS A 40 28.81 4.49 -1.12
N LYS A 41 29.53 5.05 -0.13
CA LYS A 41 28.90 5.64 1.07
C LYS A 41 28.05 6.86 0.74
N LEU A 42 28.58 7.77 -0.08
CA LEU A 42 27.89 8.99 -0.49
C LEU A 42 26.69 8.70 -1.40
N SER A 43 26.84 7.76 -2.34
CA SER A 43 25.75 7.30 -3.22
C SER A 43 24.61 6.71 -2.40
N LYS A 44 24.93 5.86 -1.42
CA LYS A 44 23.93 5.31 -0.50
C LYS A 44 23.22 6.38 0.31
N ALA A 45 23.96 7.35 0.85
CA ALA A 45 23.37 8.45 1.61
C ALA A 45 22.45 9.32 0.75
N LEU A 46 22.82 9.55 -0.53
CA LEU A 46 21.98 10.25 -1.49
C LEU A 46 20.70 9.47 -1.81
N GLU A 47 20.81 8.18 -2.08
CA GLU A 47 19.66 7.30 -2.32
C GLU A 47 18.70 7.29 -1.13
N ASP A 48 19.23 7.17 0.09
CA ASP A 48 18.43 7.18 1.33
C ASP A 48 17.72 8.53 1.54
N ALA A 49 18.36 9.65 1.19
CA ALA A 49 17.75 10.97 1.25
C ALA A 49 16.65 11.14 0.18
N LEU A 50 16.92 10.73 -1.06
CA LEU A 50 15.94 10.79 -2.16
C LEU A 50 14.73 9.90 -1.88
N ALA A 51 14.93 8.75 -1.23
CA ALA A 51 13.85 7.85 -0.87
C ALA A 51 12.83 8.45 0.12
N GLN A 52 13.18 9.54 0.83
CA GLN A 52 12.30 10.26 1.75
C GLN A 52 11.48 11.37 1.07
N ILE A 53 11.76 11.67 -0.19
CA ILE A 53 11.07 12.74 -0.92
C ILE A 53 9.80 12.17 -1.55
N PRO A 54 8.62 12.79 -1.34
CA PRO A 54 7.37 12.34 -1.95
C PRO A 54 7.36 12.56 -3.46
N ASN A 55 6.43 11.90 -4.13
CA ASN A 55 6.16 12.15 -5.55
C ASN A 55 5.69 13.60 -5.78
N LEU A 56 5.86 14.07 -7.00
CA LEU A 56 5.40 15.41 -7.40
C LEU A 56 3.94 15.34 -7.85
N PRO A 57 3.04 16.14 -7.25
CA PRO A 57 1.66 16.23 -7.69
C PRO A 57 1.53 16.71 -9.14
N LEU A 58 0.46 16.32 -9.82
CA LEU A 58 0.07 16.98 -11.07
C LEU A 58 -0.26 18.46 -10.79
N PRO A 59 0.04 19.37 -11.74
CA PRO A 59 -0.21 20.78 -11.54
C PRO A 59 -1.72 21.11 -11.49
N ALA A 60 -2.06 22.23 -10.86
CA ALA A 60 -3.41 22.77 -10.92
C ALA A 60 -3.85 22.99 -12.40
N PRO A 61 -5.11 22.76 -12.75
CA PRO A 61 -6.25 22.50 -11.85
C PRO A 61 -6.46 20.99 -11.55
N GLU A 62 -5.63 20.08 -12.03
CA GLU A 62 -5.84 18.64 -11.87
C GLU A 62 -5.75 18.20 -10.41
N VAL A 63 -4.87 18.82 -9.63
CA VAL A 63 -4.76 18.63 -8.19
C VAL A 63 -4.90 20.00 -7.54
N PRO A 64 -5.86 20.18 -6.63
CA PRO A 64 -6.02 21.44 -5.91
C PRO A 64 -4.87 21.67 -4.93
N ASP A 65 -4.47 22.94 -4.77
CA ASP A 65 -3.53 23.32 -3.74
C ASP A 65 -4.23 23.36 -2.37
N GLY A 66 -3.58 22.77 -1.36
CA GLY A 66 -4.11 22.75 0.00
C GLY A 66 -3.05 22.29 0.99
N LYS A 67 -3.22 22.62 2.27
CA LYS A 67 -2.28 22.22 3.35
C LYS A 67 -2.78 21.02 4.13
N ASP A 68 -4.07 20.75 4.10
CA ASP A 68 -4.76 19.73 4.89
C ASP A 68 -6.08 19.34 4.18
N PRO A 69 -6.87 18.37 4.69
CA PRO A 69 -8.09 17.89 4.05
C PRO A 69 -9.16 18.97 3.75
N SER A 70 -9.08 20.15 4.35
CA SER A 70 -10.02 21.24 4.03
C SER A 70 -9.82 21.80 2.62
N GLY A 71 -8.68 21.54 2.00
CA GLY A 71 -8.38 21.88 0.61
C GLY A 71 -8.91 20.89 -0.43
N ASN A 72 -9.48 19.77 -0.01
CA ASN A 72 -10.06 18.78 -0.90
C ASN A 72 -11.28 19.33 -1.61
N VAL A 73 -11.45 18.98 -2.88
CA VAL A 73 -12.55 19.48 -3.71
C VAL A 73 -13.51 18.35 -4.05
N GLU A 74 -14.80 18.53 -3.72
CA GLU A 74 -15.83 17.57 -4.11
C GLU A 74 -15.96 17.55 -5.63
N HIS A 75 -15.79 16.37 -6.21
CA HIS A 75 -15.89 16.12 -7.63
C HIS A 75 -17.35 15.86 -8.04
N HIS A 76 -17.99 14.89 -7.37
CA HIS A 76 -19.43 14.58 -7.54
C HIS A 76 -19.93 13.71 -6.38
N ARG A 77 -21.21 13.41 -6.40
CA ARG A 77 -21.87 12.52 -5.44
C ARG A 77 -22.91 11.63 -6.12
N PHE A 78 -23.21 10.49 -5.48
CA PHE A 78 -24.21 9.54 -5.93
C PHE A 78 -25.27 9.30 -4.86
N GLY A 79 -26.52 9.12 -5.31
CA GLY A 79 -27.65 8.77 -4.45
C GLY A 79 -28.06 9.89 -3.49
N ALA A 80 -28.85 9.54 -2.51
CA ALA A 80 -29.33 10.45 -1.47
C ALA A 80 -29.23 9.78 -0.10
N LYS A 81 -29.04 10.59 0.94
CA LYS A 81 -29.12 10.13 2.32
C LYS A 81 -30.50 9.54 2.59
N ARG A 82 -30.55 8.32 3.10
CA ARG A 82 -31.82 7.69 3.47
C ARG A 82 -32.48 8.42 4.63
N ASN A 83 -33.80 8.50 4.58
CA ASN A 83 -34.58 9.03 5.68
C ASN A 83 -35.09 7.90 6.56
N TYR A 84 -34.78 7.94 7.84
CA TYR A 84 -35.17 6.92 8.82
C TYR A 84 -36.30 7.48 9.69
N GLY A 85 -37.31 6.67 9.97
CA GLY A 85 -38.35 7.00 10.94
C GLY A 85 -37.89 6.86 12.41
N PHE A 86 -36.60 6.62 12.63
CA PHE A 86 -35.94 6.41 13.92
C PHE A 86 -34.53 6.99 13.89
N THR A 87 -33.86 7.10 15.04
CA THR A 87 -32.44 7.52 15.12
C THR A 87 -31.53 6.38 14.71
N PRO A 88 -30.73 6.50 13.64
CA PRO A 88 -29.80 5.46 13.24
C PRO A 88 -28.73 5.22 14.31
N GLN A 89 -28.43 3.94 14.54
CA GLN A 89 -27.37 3.50 15.45
C GLN A 89 -26.07 3.28 14.67
N GLN A 90 -24.95 3.31 15.37
CA GLN A 90 -23.65 2.99 14.79
C GLN A 90 -23.47 1.48 14.65
N HIS A 91 -22.66 1.06 13.68
CA HIS A 91 -22.44 -0.34 13.34
C HIS A 91 -22.03 -1.23 14.52
N PHE A 92 -21.23 -0.71 15.44
CA PHE A 92 -20.76 -1.49 16.58
C PHE A 92 -21.88 -1.71 17.61
N ASP A 93 -22.78 -0.72 17.85
CA ASP A 93 -23.92 -0.92 18.73
C ASP A 93 -24.88 -1.96 18.13
N LEU A 94 -25.18 -1.86 16.82
CA LEU A 94 -26.01 -2.85 16.10
C LEU A 94 -25.39 -4.24 16.12
N GLY A 95 -24.07 -4.35 15.87
CA GLY A 95 -23.37 -5.62 15.82
C GLY A 95 -23.28 -6.32 17.18
N GLU A 96 -23.09 -5.57 18.26
CA GLU A 96 -23.11 -6.06 19.63
C GLU A 96 -24.52 -6.48 20.04
N ASP A 97 -25.56 -5.69 19.74
CA ASP A 97 -26.96 -6.00 20.01
C ASP A 97 -27.43 -7.26 19.27
N LEU A 98 -26.95 -7.48 18.06
CA LEU A 98 -27.17 -8.73 17.30
C LEU A 98 -26.42 -9.94 17.88
N GLY A 99 -25.44 -9.72 18.77
CA GLY A 99 -24.55 -10.78 19.29
C GLY A 99 -23.57 -11.33 18.24
N GLN A 100 -23.34 -10.59 17.13
CA GLN A 100 -22.55 -11.06 15.99
C GLN A 100 -21.27 -10.24 15.76
N MET A 101 -21.02 -9.22 16.57
CA MET A 101 -19.78 -8.44 16.60
C MET A 101 -19.27 -8.39 18.03
N ASP A 102 -18.00 -8.80 18.27
CA ASP A 102 -17.48 -9.05 19.61
C ASP A 102 -16.07 -8.46 19.75
N PHE A 103 -16.03 -7.27 20.34
CA PHE A 103 -14.78 -6.56 20.60
C PHE A 103 -14.09 -7.04 21.89
N GLU A 104 -14.85 -7.52 22.88
CA GLU A 104 -14.29 -8.01 24.14
C GLU A 104 -13.48 -9.29 23.94
N THR A 105 -14.03 -10.24 23.18
CA THR A 105 -13.30 -11.46 22.82
C THR A 105 -12.09 -11.13 21.95
N ALA A 106 -12.22 -10.23 20.96
CA ALA A 106 -11.10 -9.81 20.13
C ALA A 106 -9.97 -9.20 20.97
N ALA A 107 -10.30 -8.37 21.96
CA ALA A 107 -9.31 -7.79 22.86
C ALA A 107 -8.55 -8.84 23.68
N LYS A 108 -9.23 -9.92 24.10
CA LYS A 108 -8.59 -11.06 24.80
C LYS A 108 -7.66 -11.86 23.87
N LEU A 109 -7.99 -11.93 22.57
CA LEU A 109 -7.19 -12.67 21.60
C LEU A 109 -5.96 -11.89 21.11
N SER A 110 -6.14 -10.60 20.80
CA SER A 110 -5.14 -9.82 20.03
C SER A 110 -4.96 -8.38 20.51
N GLY A 111 -5.72 -7.93 21.51
CA GLY A 111 -5.68 -6.54 21.98
C GLY A 111 -6.71 -5.64 21.32
N ALA A 112 -6.50 -4.33 21.41
CA ALA A 112 -7.37 -3.32 20.81
C ALA A 112 -7.30 -3.33 19.27
N ARG A 113 -8.28 -2.70 18.61
CA ARG A 113 -8.36 -2.55 17.14
C ARG A 113 -8.48 -3.88 16.38
N PHE A 114 -9.05 -4.89 17.01
CA PHE A 114 -9.49 -6.13 16.38
C PHE A 114 -10.98 -6.34 16.66
N VAL A 115 -11.62 -7.15 15.84
CA VAL A 115 -13.02 -7.55 16.00
C VAL A 115 -13.16 -9.04 15.70
N VAL A 116 -14.08 -9.70 16.41
CA VAL A 116 -14.55 -11.04 16.05
C VAL A 116 -15.95 -10.91 15.48
N LEU A 117 -16.11 -11.19 14.20
CA LEU A 117 -17.41 -11.30 13.54
C LEU A 117 -17.92 -12.74 13.65
N LYS A 118 -19.22 -12.89 13.83
CA LYS A 118 -19.88 -14.19 14.00
C LYS A 118 -21.07 -14.33 13.06
N SER A 119 -21.51 -15.56 12.82
CA SER A 119 -22.75 -15.90 12.14
C SER A 119 -23.00 -15.15 10.83
N SER A 120 -24.10 -14.44 10.71
CA SER A 120 -24.51 -13.75 9.48
C SER A 120 -23.64 -12.53 9.15
N LEU A 121 -23.08 -11.83 10.14
CA LEU A 121 -22.16 -10.71 9.88
C LEU A 121 -20.83 -11.20 9.31
N ALA A 122 -20.27 -12.31 9.78
CA ALA A 122 -19.09 -12.93 9.19
C ALA A 122 -19.35 -13.41 7.76
N ARG A 123 -20.56 -13.94 7.48
CA ARG A 123 -20.98 -14.30 6.12
C ARG A 123 -21.15 -13.08 5.23
N LEU A 124 -21.70 -11.99 5.77
CA LEU A 124 -21.89 -10.73 5.03
C LEU A 124 -20.55 -10.11 4.64
N GLU A 125 -19.56 -10.09 5.54
CA GLU A 125 -18.21 -9.62 5.22
C GLU A 125 -17.59 -10.42 4.07
N ARG A 126 -17.64 -11.76 4.14
CA ARG A 126 -17.16 -12.62 3.07
C ARG A 126 -17.95 -12.42 1.77
N ALA A 127 -19.26 -12.26 1.84
CA ALA A 127 -20.12 -12.01 0.68
C ALA A 127 -19.77 -10.69 -0.02
N LEU A 128 -19.47 -9.64 0.74
CA LEU A 128 -19.01 -8.36 0.21
C LEU A 128 -17.70 -8.52 -0.57
N GLY A 129 -16.71 -9.19 0.03
CA GLY A 129 -15.42 -9.42 -0.64
C GLY A 129 -15.58 -10.24 -1.93
N GLN A 130 -16.38 -11.32 -1.93
CA GLN A 130 -16.66 -12.11 -3.12
C GLN A 130 -17.39 -11.31 -4.20
N PHE A 131 -18.44 -10.57 -3.83
CA PHE A 131 -19.18 -9.71 -4.74
C PHE A 131 -18.27 -8.69 -5.43
N MET A 132 -17.39 -8.02 -4.69
CA MET A 132 -16.43 -7.06 -5.25
C MET A 132 -15.49 -7.73 -6.26
N LEU A 133 -14.89 -8.87 -5.90
CA LEU A 133 -14.00 -9.63 -6.79
C LEU A 133 -14.72 -10.08 -8.06
N ASP A 134 -15.94 -10.61 -7.95
CA ASP A 134 -16.72 -11.05 -9.09
C ASP A 134 -17.01 -9.90 -10.06
N VAL A 135 -17.40 -8.73 -9.56
CA VAL A 135 -17.64 -7.53 -10.39
C VAL A 135 -16.36 -7.11 -11.11
N HIS A 136 -15.24 -7.04 -10.39
CA HIS A 136 -13.99 -6.57 -10.99
C HIS A 136 -13.41 -7.56 -12.02
N THR A 137 -13.56 -8.85 -11.79
CA THR A 137 -13.01 -9.89 -12.68
C THR A 137 -13.89 -10.19 -13.88
N THR A 138 -15.21 -10.18 -13.70
CA THR A 138 -16.15 -10.57 -14.77
C THR A 138 -16.57 -9.39 -15.66
N GLU A 139 -16.58 -8.16 -15.14
CA GLU A 139 -17.11 -7.01 -15.85
C GLU A 139 -16.06 -5.91 -16.09
N HIS A 140 -15.14 -5.71 -15.15
CA HIS A 140 -14.18 -4.61 -15.21
C HIS A 140 -12.83 -5.01 -15.82
N GLY A 141 -12.67 -6.28 -16.25
CA GLY A 141 -11.48 -6.75 -16.95
C GLY A 141 -10.22 -6.82 -16.08
N TYR A 142 -10.35 -6.94 -14.77
CA TYR A 142 -9.23 -7.22 -13.90
C TYR A 142 -8.92 -8.72 -13.83
N THR A 143 -7.65 -9.06 -13.78
CA THR A 143 -7.19 -10.43 -13.49
C THR A 143 -7.06 -10.60 -11.98
N GLU A 144 -7.77 -11.57 -11.43
CA GLU A 144 -7.62 -11.93 -10.02
C GLU A 144 -6.28 -12.62 -9.77
N VAL A 145 -5.62 -12.22 -8.69
CA VAL A 145 -4.34 -12.77 -8.24
C VAL A 145 -4.44 -13.14 -6.77
N ALA A 146 -3.90 -14.28 -6.38
CA ALA A 146 -3.72 -14.70 -5.00
C ALA A 146 -2.25 -14.49 -4.59
N PRO A 147 -1.87 -13.30 -4.11
CA PRO A 147 -0.47 -12.96 -3.83
C PRO A 147 -0.04 -13.45 -2.44
N PRO A 148 1.28 -13.58 -2.18
CA PRO A 148 1.81 -13.74 -0.85
C PRO A 148 1.44 -12.57 0.06
N LEU A 149 1.12 -12.86 1.33
CA LEU A 149 0.86 -11.83 2.36
C LEU A 149 2.13 -11.38 3.09
N LEU A 150 3.21 -12.12 2.92
CA LEU A 150 4.53 -11.83 3.48
C LEU A 150 5.48 -11.45 2.36
N VAL A 151 6.04 -10.26 2.43
CA VAL A 151 6.91 -9.70 1.38
C VAL A 151 8.25 -9.22 1.94
N ARG A 152 9.25 -9.09 1.07
CA ARG A 152 10.60 -8.62 1.43
C ARG A 152 10.68 -7.10 1.49
N ASP A 153 11.77 -6.59 2.07
CA ASP A 153 12.07 -5.16 2.19
C ASP A 153 12.03 -4.42 0.82
N ASP A 154 12.61 -5.04 -0.20
CA ASP A 154 12.68 -4.46 -1.55
C ASP A 154 11.30 -4.35 -2.23
N VAL A 155 10.38 -5.27 -1.92
CA VAL A 155 9.00 -5.23 -2.41
C VAL A 155 8.21 -4.09 -1.74
N MET A 156 8.41 -3.90 -0.42
CA MET A 156 7.84 -2.76 0.32
C MET A 156 8.42 -1.41 -0.16
N PHE A 157 9.71 -1.39 -0.48
CA PHE A 157 10.36 -0.20 -1.05
C PHE A 157 9.80 0.15 -2.42
N GLY A 158 9.54 -0.84 -3.28
CA GLY A 158 9.01 -0.65 -4.63
C GLY A 158 7.72 0.17 -4.67
N THR A 159 6.83 -0.02 -3.71
CA THR A 159 5.56 0.72 -3.58
C THR A 159 5.62 1.86 -2.56
N ALA A 160 6.83 2.29 -2.19
CA ALA A 160 7.09 3.41 -1.28
C ALA A 160 6.52 3.25 0.16
N GLN A 161 6.26 2.02 0.60
CA GLN A 161 5.92 1.76 2.00
C GLN A 161 7.15 1.95 2.90
N LEU A 162 8.32 1.54 2.41
CA LEU A 162 9.60 1.81 3.06
C LEU A 162 10.37 2.91 2.31
N PRO A 163 11.17 3.71 3.02
CA PRO A 163 11.37 3.73 4.48
C PRO A 163 10.31 4.53 5.24
N LYS A 164 9.47 5.32 4.54
CA LYS A 164 8.60 6.37 5.11
C LYS A 164 7.62 5.86 6.17
N PHE A 165 6.96 4.74 5.91
CA PHE A 165 5.89 4.20 6.76
C PHE A 165 6.32 2.97 7.56
N LYS A 166 7.61 2.84 7.86
CA LYS A 166 8.16 1.68 8.57
C LYS A 166 7.46 1.40 9.91
N GLU A 167 7.13 2.44 10.66
CA GLU A 167 6.50 2.33 11.98
C GLU A 167 5.04 1.87 11.91
N ASP A 168 4.42 1.98 10.72
CA ASP A 168 3.04 1.55 10.48
C ASP A 168 2.94 0.10 9.99
N GLN A 169 4.06 -0.61 9.88
CA GLN A 169 4.12 -1.95 9.32
C GLN A 169 4.30 -3.03 10.40
N PHE A 170 3.66 -4.18 10.19
CA PHE A 170 3.91 -5.39 10.97
C PHE A 170 5.04 -6.20 10.34
N VAL A 171 5.92 -6.72 11.19
CA VAL A 171 7.07 -7.55 10.82
C VAL A 171 6.83 -9.00 11.23
N ALA A 172 7.18 -9.94 10.36
CA ALA A 172 7.22 -11.35 10.65
C ALA A 172 8.67 -11.86 10.56
N THR A 173 9.10 -12.63 11.55
CA THR A 173 10.38 -13.32 11.57
C THR A 173 10.21 -14.69 12.26
N ASN A 174 11.11 -15.61 12.02
CA ASN A 174 11.16 -16.86 12.78
C ASN A 174 12.30 -16.83 13.79
N THR A 175 12.32 -17.81 14.71
CA THR A 175 13.31 -17.89 15.80
C THR A 175 14.73 -17.98 15.27
N GLU A 176 14.96 -18.71 14.18
CA GLU A 176 16.28 -18.90 13.57
C GLU A 176 16.80 -17.58 12.99
N MET A 177 16.00 -16.90 12.17
CA MET A 177 16.35 -15.58 11.61
C MET A 177 16.63 -14.55 12.69
N PHE A 178 15.86 -14.59 13.78
CA PHE A 178 16.07 -13.70 14.93
C PHE A 178 17.40 -14.01 15.63
N GLN A 179 17.71 -15.29 15.87
CA GLN A 179 18.94 -15.71 16.54
C GLN A 179 20.18 -15.38 15.68
N GLU A 180 20.15 -15.66 14.38
CA GLU A 180 21.22 -15.27 13.46
C GLU A 180 21.50 -13.76 13.50
N ALA A 181 20.44 -12.94 13.50
CA ALA A 181 20.57 -11.49 13.55
C ALA A 181 21.15 -11.01 14.90
N LEU A 182 20.71 -11.63 15.99
CA LEU A 182 21.25 -11.35 17.32
C LEU A 182 22.73 -11.70 17.43
N ASP A 183 23.12 -12.87 16.95
CA ASP A 183 24.51 -13.32 16.96
C ASP A 183 25.39 -12.41 16.09
N GLN A 184 24.92 -11.99 14.91
CA GLN A 184 25.61 -11.01 14.06
C GLN A 184 25.73 -9.64 14.74
N ALA A 185 24.64 -9.13 15.33
CA ALA A 185 24.68 -7.86 16.03
C ALA A 185 25.64 -7.86 17.22
N LEU A 186 25.73 -8.98 17.94
CA LEU A 186 26.62 -9.12 19.10
C LEU A 186 28.10 -9.36 18.71
N ALA A 187 28.36 -9.95 17.53
CA ALA A 187 29.73 -10.23 17.09
C ALA A 187 30.53 -8.97 16.73
N GLU A 188 29.86 -7.88 16.38
CA GLU A 188 30.49 -6.62 16.00
C GLU A 188 30.86 -5.73 17.22
N PHE A 189 30.46 -6.12 18.43
CA PHE A 189 30.66 -5.33 19.63
C PHE A 189 31.38 -6.10 20.72
N ASP A 190 32.24 -5.43 21.46
CA ASP A 190 32.82 -5.99 22.67
C ASP A 190 31.73 -6.06 23.77
N ARG A 191 31.43 -7.27 24.25
CA ARG A 191 30.25 -7.58 25.12
C ARG A 191 30.17 -6.75 26.42
N ALA A 192 31.25 -6.03 26.76
CA ALA A 192 31.34 -5.31 28.04
C ALA A 192 30.75 -3.89 28.05
N GLU A 193 30.47 -3.28 26.90
CA GLU A 193 30.16 -1.83 26.82
C GLU A 193 28.92 -1.45 26.02
N LEU A 194 28.01 -2.38 25.72
CA LEU A 194 26.88 -2.12 24.80
C LEU A 194 25.65 -1.51 25.48
N PRO A 195 25.25 -0.30 25.07
CA PRO A 195 23.90 0.17 25.32
C PRO A 195 22.88 -0.62 24.50
N ASP A 196 21.76 -1.05 25.12
CA ASP A 196 20.66 -1.78 24.46
C ASP A 196 20.18 -1.13 23.15
N LYS A 197 20.28 0.20 23.06
CA LYS A 197 19.91 0.96 21.86
C LYS A 197 20.73 0.64 20.62
N ASP A 198 22.03 0.36 20.78
CA ASP A 198 22.92 0.06 19.65
C ASP A 198 22.72 -1.38 19.16
N ILE A 199 22.47 -2.33 20.06
CA ILE A 199 22.10 -3.69 19.71
C ILE A 199 20.78 -3.68 18.91
N ASN A 200 19.75 -2.99 19.42
CA ASN A 200 18.44 -2.93 18.75
C ASN A 200 18.54 -2.27 17.37
N ARG A 201 19.33 -1.21 17.23
CA ARG A 201 19.58 -0.57 15.94
C ARG A 201 20.26 -1.55 14.99
N ARG A 202 21.33 -2.23 15.43
CA ARG A 202 22.08 -3.16 14.60
C ARG A 202 21.26 -4.40 14.24
N MET A 203 20.50 -4.94 15.18
CA MET A 203 19.54 -6.00 14.88
C MET A 203 18.55 -5.57 13.80
N GLY A 204 18.02 -4.35 13.86
CA GLY A 204 17.11 -3.83 12.84
C GLY A 204 17.73 -3.73 11.43
N GLU A 205 19.08 -3.64 11.34
CA GLU A 205 19.81 -3.60 10.06
C GLU A 205 20.08 -5.01 9.50
N VAL A 206 20.39 -6.00 10.37
CA VAL A 206 20.81 -7.36 9.95
C VAL A 206 19.67 -8.39 9.98
N LEU A 207 18.55 -8.09 10.65
CA LEU A 207 17.42 -8.99 10.78
C LEU A 207 16.81 -9.28 9.41
N LYS A 208 16.92 -10.52 8.97
CA LYS A 208 16.12 -11.03 7.86
C LYS A 208 14.67 -11.10 8.31
N ARG A 209 13.81 -10.34 7.67
CA ARG A 209 12.40 -10.22 8.02
C ARG A 209 11.54 -10.28 6.78
N LEU A 210 10.28 -10.60 6.99
CA LEU A 210 9.22 -10.39 6.04
C LEU A 210 8.22 -9.42 6.64
N TRP A 211 7.54 -8.68 5.79
CA TRP A 211 6.52 -7.72 6.18
C TRP A 211 5.16 -8.28 5.86
N LEU A 212 4.23 -8.18 6.80
CA LEU A 212 2.81 -8.37 6.51
C LEU A 212 2.34 -7.21 5.64
N ILE A 213 1.66 -7.50 4.53
CA ILE A 213 1.24 -6.47 3.58
C ILE A 213 0.21 -5.51 4.20
N PRO A 214 0.38 -4.18 4.08
CA PRO A 214 -0.63 -3.21 4.49
C PRO A 214 -1.77 -3.05 3.47
N THR A 215 -1.56 -3.56 2.26
CA THR A 215 -2.44 -3.53 1.10
C THR A 215 -1.93 -4.51 0.04
N ALA A 216 -2.82 -5.10 -0.73
CA ALA A 216 -2.42 -5.93 -1.87
C ALA A 216 -1.76 -5.13 -3.01
N GLU A 217 -1.84 -3.80 -3.02
CA GLU A 217 -1.03 -2.95 -3.89
C GLU A 217 0.43 -3.38 -3.90
N VAL A 218 0.98 -3.70 -2.72
CA VAL A 218 2.39 -4.05 -2.56
C VAL A 218 2.79 -5.25 -3.41
N PRO A 219 2.22 -6.44 -3.26
CA PRO A 219 2.58 -7.57 -4.11
C PRO A 219 2.08 -7.42 -5.55
N LEU A 220 0.89 -6.85 -5.79
CA LEU A 220 0.34 -6.75 -7.14
C LEU A 220 1.16 -5.84 -8.05
N THR A 221 1.57 -4.67 -7.56
CA THR A 221 2.39 -3.74 -8.33
C THR A 221 3.78 -4.33 -8.61
N ASN A 222 4.34 -5.10 -7.68
CA ASN A 222 5.63 -5.75 -7.84
C ASN A 222 5.61 -6.99 -8.76
N LEU A 223 4.47 -7.41 -9.32
CA LEU A 223 4.43 -8.47 -10.34
C LEU A 223 5.23 -8.12 -11.60
N VAL A 224 5.44 -6.85 -11.84
CA VAL A 224 6.23 -6.35 -12.98
C VAL A 224 7.62 -5.83 -12.59
N ARG A 225 8.05 -6.11 -11.34
CA ARG A 225 9.37 -5.72 -10.83
C ARG A 225 10.49 -6.26 -11.71
N GLU A 226 11.51 -5.42 -12.01
CA GLU A 226 12.71 -5.77 -12.75
C GLU A 226 12.41 -6.34 -14.15
N SER A 227 11.27 -5.93 -14.73
CA SER A 227 10.80 -6.42 -16.03
C SER A 227 10.82 -5.31 -17.09
N ILE A 228 10.99 -5.74 -18.36
CA ILE A 228 10.76 -4.89 -19.53
C ILE A 228 9.61 -5.53 -20.30
N LEU A 229 8.43 -4.92 -20.19
CA LEU A 229 7.21 -5.37 -20.84
C LEU A 229 7.16 -4.91 -22.31
N ASP A 230 6.37 -5.58 -23.14
CA ASP A 230 5.96 -5.03 -24.42
C ASP A 230 4.83 -4.02 -24.23
N GLU A 231 4.89 -2.87 -24.90
CA GLU A 231 3.80 -1.86 -24.85
C GLU A 231 2.45 -2.46 -25.24
N ALA A 232 2.44 -3.45 -26.16
CA ALA A 232 1.21 -4.10 -26.61
C ALA A 232 0.53 -4.95 -25.50
N ALA A 233 1.24 -5.28 -24.43
CA ALA A 233 0.67 -5.99 -23.28
C ALA A 233 -0.01 -5.04 -22.27
N LEU A 234 0.18 -3.74 -22.40
CA LEU A 234 -0.40 -2.74 -21.52
C LEU A 234 -1.79 -2.28 -22.01
N PRO A 235 -2.71 -1.91 -21.13
CA PRO A 235 -2.55 -1.93 -19.67
C PRO A 235 -2.73 -3.34 -19.08
N LEU A 236 -1.94 -3.65 -18.02
CA LEU A 236 -2.19 -4.80 -17.15
C LEU A 236 -3.06 -4.35 -15.99
N ARG A 237 -4.06 -5.17 -15.62
CA ARG A 237 -5.00 -4.88 -14.53
C ARG A 237 -5.10 -6.07 -13.61
N PHE A 238 -4.77 -5.88 -12.33
CA PHE A 238 -4.77 -6.92 -11.32
C PHE A 238 -5.69 -6.56 -10.17
N THR A 239 -6.36 -7.56 -9.60
CA THR A 239 -7.16 -7.43 -8.37
C THR A 239 -6.85 -8.56 -7.42
N ALA A 240 -6.95 -8.29 -6.12
CA ALA A 240 -6.86 -9.30 -5.07
C ALA A 240 -7.71 -8.90 -3.88
N GLY A 241 -8.40 -9.87 -3.29
CA GLY A 241 -9.04 -9.74 -1.98
C GLY A 241 -8.13 -10.34 -0.92
N THR A 242 -7.55 -9.53 -0.06
CA THR A 242 -6.58 -9.98 0.95
C THR A 242 -6.81 -9.38 2.33
N PRO A 243 -6.43 -10.10 3.39
CA PRO A 243 -6.12 -9.46 4.66
C PRO A 243 -5.01 -8.42 4.46
N CYS A 244 -5.15 -7.30 5.15
CA CYS A 244 -4.20 -6.20 5.19
C CYS A 244 -3.87 -5.86 6.65
N PHE A 245 -2.64 -5.43 6.92
CA PHE A 245 -2.14 -5.25 8.29
C PHE A 245 -1.50 -3.87 8.45
N ARG A 246 -1.99 -3.07 9.41
CA ARG A 246 -1.48 -1.73 9.71
C ARG A 246 -1.33 -1.53 11.21
N ALA A 247 -0.19 -1.04 11.66
CA ALA A 247 0.03 -0.75 13.07
C ALA A 247 -0.71 0.52 13.54
N GLU A 248 -1.27 1.33 12.61
CA GLU A 248 -2.05 2.55 12.90
C GLU A 248 -1.30 3.50 13.85
N ALA A 249 0.02 3.61 13.69
CA ALA A 249 0.91 4.37 14.59
C ALA A 249 0.55 5.86 14.67
N GLY A 250 0.05 6.44 13.58
CA GLY A 250 -0.37 7.85 13.51
C GLY A 250 -1.81 8.11 14.02
N ALA A 251 -2.57 7.07 14.39
CA ALA A 251 -4.00 7.17 14.71
C ALA A 251 -4.31 7.00 16.21
N ALA A 252 -3.36 7.31 17.09
CA ALA A 252 -3.56 7.23 18.54
C ALA A 252 -4.76 8.10 18.97
N GLY A 253 -5.74 7.47 19.67
CA GLY A 253 -6.95 8.15 20.15
C GLY A 253 -8.02 8.45 19.10
N LYS A 254 -7.79 8.13 17.81
CA LYS A 254 -8.81 8.30 16.76
C LYS A 254 -9.55 7.00 16.49
N ASP A 255 -10.88 7.05 16.32
CA ASP A 255 -11.75 5.92 15.97
C ASP A 255 -11.41 4.66 16.79
N THR A 256 -11.36 4.81 18.12
CA THR A 256 -10.95 3.74 19.05
C THR A 256 -12.03 2.69 19.27
N ARG A 257 -13.30 2.97 18.88
CA ARG A 257 -14.45 2.06 18.98
C ARG A 257 -14.93 1.71 17.57
N GLY A 258 -15.37 0.46 17.40
CA GLY A 258 -15.89 -0.04 16.13
C GLY A 258 -14.77 -0.50 15.17
N MET A 259 -15.12 -0.64 13.88
CA MET A 259 -14.30 -1.25 12.83
C MET A 259 -13.68 -0.25 11.84
N ILE A 260 -13.75 1.06 12.07
CA ILE A 260 -13.23 2.06 11.11
C ILE A 260 -11.71 1.97 10.95
N ARG A 261 -10.99 1.72 12.06
CA ARG A 261 -9.53 1.53 12.08
C ARG A 261 -9.16 0.26 12.83
N GLN A 262 -8.62 -0.68 12.08
CA GLN A 262 -8.25 -2.01 12.57
C GLN A 262 -6.79 -2.31 12.22
N HIS A 263 -6.12 -3.11 13.07
CA HIS A 263 -4.79 -3.64 12.78
C HIS A 263 -4.81 -4.70 11.68
N GLN A 264 -5.93 -5.40 11.54
CA GLN A 264 -6.18 -6.38 10.49
C GLN A 264 -7.56 -6.14 9.89
N PHE A 265 -7.65 -6.05 8.57
CA PHE A 265 -8.90 -5.86 7.81
C PHE A 265 -8.77 -6.44 6.41
N ASP A 266 -9.89 -6.79 5.81
CA ASP A 266 -9.93 -7.28 4.43
C ASP A 266 -10.17 -6.14 3.44
N LYS A 267 -9.46 -6.17 2.31
CA LYS A 267 -9.59 -5.19 1.23
C LYS A 267 -9.49 -5.88 -0.13
N VAL A 268 -10.39 -5.51 -1.03
CA VAL A 268 -10.22 -5.78 -2.46
C VAL A 268 -9.42 -4.62 -3.04
N GLU A 269 -8.31 -4.94 -3.68
CA GLU A 269 -7.39 -3.97 -4.27
C GLU A 269 -7.42 -4.04 -5.78
N LEU A 270 -7.29 -2.88 -6.43
CA LEU A 270 -7.14 -2.71 -7.87
C LEU A 270 -5.78 -2.12 -8.16
N VAL A 271 -5.03 -2.72 -9.08
CA VAL A 271 -3.77 -2.20 -9.57
C VAL A 271 -3.80 -2.18 -11.09
N SER A 272 -3.35 -1.08 -11.68
CA SER A 272 -3.14 -0.98 -13.12
C SER A 272 -1.70 -0.58 -13.43
N ILE A 273 -1.13 -1.23 -14.43
CA ILE A 273 0.18 -0.92 -14.99
C ILE A 273 -0.04 -0.47 -16.42
N THR A 274 0.39 0.74 -16.76
CA THR A 274 0.03 1.37 -18.04
C THR A 274 1.17 2.21 -18.61
N THR A 275 0.97 2.77 -19.79
CA THR A 275 1.83 3.81 -20.36
C THR A 275 1.55 5.16 -19.69
N ALA A 276 2.45 6.12 -19.86
CA ALA A 276 2.24 7.49 -19.38
C ALA A 276 1.03 8.16 -20.04
N GLU A 277 0.84 7.89 -21.32
CA GLU A 277 -0.20 8.47 -22.15
C GLU A 277 -1.62 8.06 -21.72
N GLU A 278 -1.78 6.80 -21.28
CA GLU A 278 -3.07 6.23 -20.91
C GLU A 278 -3.39 6.34 -19.41
N SER A 279 -2.42 6.74 -18.60
CA SER A 279 -2.51 6.63 -17.14
C SER A 279 -3.61 7.49 -16.50
N LYS A 280 -3.91 8.65 -17.06
CA LYS A 280 -5.00 9.52 -16.56
C LYS A 280 -6.37 8.92 -16.85
N ASP A 281 -6.58 8.43 -18.06
CA ASP A 281 -7.85 7.79 -18.45
C ASP A 281 -8.05 6.49 -17.65
N GLU A 282 -6.97 5.77 -17.36
CA GLU A 282 -7.02 4.58 -16.50
C GLU A 282 -7.36 4.91 -15.04
N LEU A 283 -6.97 6.09 -14.51
CA LEU A 283 -7.41 6.56 -13.19
C LEU A 283 -8.91 6.78 -13.15
N GLU A 284 -9.47 7.49 -14.14
CA GLU A 284 -10.91 7.71 -14.25
C GLU A 284 -11.69 6.38 -14.37
N ARG A 285 -11.16 5.45 -15.15
CA ARG A 285 -11.74 4.11 -15.27
C ARG A 285 -11.69 3.33 -13.95
N MET A 286 -10.57 3.39 -13.22
CA MET A 286 -10.41 2.72 -11.92
C MET A 286 -11.39 3.30 -10.90
N LEU A 287 -11.54 4.61 -10.85
CA LEU A 287 -12.53 5.30 -10.01
C LEU A 287 -13.94 4.78 -10.32
N ALA A 288 -14.32 4.75 -11.60
CA ALA A 288 -15.65 4.26 -12.02
C ALA A 288 -15.89 2.79 -11.61
N CYS A 289 -14.85 1.93 -11.65
CA CYS A 289 -14.95 0.55 -11.18
C CYS A 289 -15.20 0.46 -9.67
N ALA A 290 -14.53 1.29 -8.86
CA ALA A 290 -14.75 1.33 -7.42
C ALA A 290 -16.13 1.89 -7.06
N GLU A 291 -16.59 2.93 -7.77
CA GLU A 291 -17.92 3.51 -7.59
C GLU A 291 -19.05 2.52 -7.92
N GLU A 292 -18.87 1.67 -8.94
CA GLU A 292 -19.89 0.69 -9.37
C GLU A 292 -20.23 -0.30 -8.25
N VAL A 293 -19.26 -0.69 -7.43
CA VAL A 293 -19.51 -1.50 -6.23
C VAL A 293 -20.49 -0.80 -5.29
N LEU A 294 -20.27 0.48 -5.02
CA LEU A 294 -21.14 1.26 -4.12
C LEU A 294 -22.52 1.54 -4.73
N ARG A 295 -22.58 1.75 -6.04
CA ARG A 295 -23.85 1.93 -6.77
C ARG A 295 -24.72 0.70 -6.68
N ARG A 296 -24.14 -0.49 -6.87
CA ARG A 296 -24.88 -1.77 -6.77
C ARG A 296 -25.32 -2.08 -5.33
N LEU A 297 -24.56 -1.60 -4.36
CA LEU A 297 -24.93 -1.69 -2.95
C LEU A 297 -25.94 -0.59 -2.54
N ASP A 298 -26.32 0.30 -3.45
CA ASP A 298 -27.23 1.45 -3.20
C ASP A 298 -26.79 2.26 -1.97
N LEU A 299 -25.50 2.57 -1.90
CA LEU A 299 -24.89 3.36 -0.85
C LEU A 299 -24.72 4.81 -1.33
N HIS A 300 -25.11 5.78 -0.50
CA HIS A 300 -24.85 7.19 -0.78
C HIS A 300 -23.39 7.54 -0.50
N TYR A 301 -22.71 8.14 -1.48
CA TYR A 301 -21.30 8.55 -1.36
C TYR A 301 -21.04 9.86 -2.10
N ARG A 302 -19.89 10.45 -1.82
CA ARG A 302 -19.29 11.52 -2.62
C ARG A 302 -17.87 11.14 -3.03
N VAL A 303 -17.40 11.72 -4.13
CA VAL A 303 -16.01 11.64 -4.59
C VAL A 303 -15.35 12.97 -4.37
N VAL A 304 -14.16 12.97 -3.79
CA VAL A 304 -13.35 14.18 -3.59
C VAL A 304 -12.00 14.03 -4.27
N THR A 305 -11.51 15.09 -4.91
CA THR A 305 -10.13 15.18 -5.38
C THR A 305 -9.28 15.69 -4.22
N LEU A 306 -8.28 14.92 -3.84
CA LEU A 306 -7.39 15.31 -2.75
C LEU A 306 -6.47 16.46 -3.16
N CYS A 307 -6.26 17.39 -2.24
CA CYS A 307 -5.30 18.48 -2.42
C CYS A 307 -3.86 18.04 -2.12
N THR A 308 -2.90 18.85 -2.49
CA THR A 308 -1.47 18.58 -2.33
C THR A 308 -1.05 18.23 -0.90
N GLY A 309 -1.73 18.73 0.12
CA GLY A 309 -1.42 18.49 1.53
C GLY A 309 -2.08 17.25 2.14
N ASP A 310 -2.97 16.58 1.39
CA ASP A 310 -3.71 15.39 1.86
C ASP A 310 -3.39 14.12 1.04
N MET A 311 -2.70 14.28 -0.09
CA MET A 311 -2.35 13.15 -0.95
C MET A 311 -1.32 12.21 -0.33
N GLY A 312 -1.43 10.92 -0.68
CA GLY A 312 -0.47 9.89 -0.34
C GLY A 312 0.94 10.15 -0.92
N PHE A 313 1.97 9.67 -0.23
CA PHE A 313 3.39 9.88 -0.53
C PHE A 313 3.81 9.55 -1.97
N ALA A 314 3.23 8.50 -2.55
CA ALA A 314 3.55 8.03 -3.90
C ALA A 314 2.66 8.64 -5.00
N ALA A 315 1.61 9.37 -4.65
CA ALA A 315 0.58 9.80 -5.58
C ALA A 315 0.95 11.08 -6.34
N GLN A 316 0.54 11.16 -7.61
CA GLN A 316 0.50 12.38 -8.41
C GLN A 316 -0.89 13.01 -8.42
N LYS A 317 -1.94 12.19 -8.31
CA LYS A 317 -3.34 12.58 -8.20
C LYS A 317 -4.10 11.48 -7.47
N THR A 318 -5.02 11.87 -6.59
CA THR A 318 -5.84 10.92 -5.84
C THR A 318 -7.29 11.39 -5.82
N TYR A 319 -8.19 10.42 -6.02
CA TYR A 319 -9.60 10.53 -5.70
C TYR A 319 -9.92 9.66 -4.49
N ASP A 320 -10.59 10.23 -3.50
CA ASP A 320 -11.20 9.46 -2.42
C ASP A 320 -12.71 9.36 -2.63
N ILE A 321 -13.24 8.17 -2.41
CA ILE A 321 -14.68 7.94 -2.31
C ILE A 321 -15.01 7.88 -0.82
N GLU A 322 -15.94 8.75 -0.41
CA GLU A 322 -16.40 8.84 0.95
C GLU A 322 -17.87 8.43 1.04
N VAL A 323 -18.16 7.36 1.75
CA VAL A 323 -19.53 6.85 1.98
C VAL A 323 -20.17 7.56 3.17
N TRP A 324 -21.47 7.83 3.05
CA TRP A 324 -22.24 8.37 4.16
C TRP A 324 -22.59 7.29 5.18
N LEU A 325 -22.26 7.53 6.44
CA LEU A 325 -22.59 6.65 7.57
C LEU A 325 -23.67 7.31 8.44
N PRO A 326 -24.92 6.84 8.39
CA PRO A 326 -26.04 7.51 9.06
C PRO A 326 -25.95 7.44 10.59
N GLY A 327 -25.36 6.38 11.17
CA GLY A 327 -25.16 6.28 12.61
C GLY A 327 -24.10 7.24 13.15
N GLN A 328 -23.19 7.72 12.30
CA GLN A 328 -22.16 8.70 12.64
C GLN A 328 -22.49 10.11 12.16
N ASP A 329 -23.52 10.27 11.31
CA ASP A 329 -23.90 11.51 10.65
C ASP A 329 -22.74 12.19 9.91
N MET A 330 -21.89 11.39 9.22
CA MET A 330 -20.71 11.89 8.51
C MET A 330 -20.30 11.01 7.33
N TYR A 331 -19.53 11.61 6.43
CA TYR A 331 -18.83 10.88 5.37
C TYR A 331 -17.56 10.23 5.91
N ARG A 332 -17.27 9.01 5.46
CA ARG A 332 -16.04 8.29 5.75
C ARG A 332 -15.43 7.74 4.46
N GLU A 333 -14.14 7.91 4.31
CA GLU A 333 -13.38 7.29 3.22
C GLU A 333 -13.61 5.77 3.19
N ILE A 334 -13.95 5.23 2.00
CA ILE A 334 -14.15 3.80 1.77
C ILE A 334 -13.26 3.27 0.67
N SER A 335 -12.81 4.12 -0.21
CA SER A 335 -11.86 3.82 -1.29
C SER A 335 -11.01 5.04 -1.58
N SER A 336 -9.77 4.80 -1.98
CA SER A 336 -8.84 5.80 -2.50
C SER A 336 -8.25 5.27 -3.79
N CYS A 337 -8.29 6.05 -4.89
CA CYS A 337 -7.76 5.71 -6.20
C CYS A 337 -6.66 6.70 -6.58
N SER A 338 -5.44 6.21 -6.79
CA SER A 338 -4.25 7.03 -6.99
C SER A 338 -3.51 6.71 -8.28
N LEU A 339 -3.10 7.74 -9.00
CA LEU A 339 -2.10 7.70 -10.05
C LEU A 339 -0.73 8.00 -9.42
N CYS A 340 0.23 7.08 -9.56
CA CYS A 340 1.59 7.22 -9.03
C CYS A 340 2.62 7.64 -10.09
N GLY A 341 2.25 7.64 -11.38
CA GLY A 341 3.18 7.89 -12.47
C GLY A 341 4.33 6.88 -12.48
N GLU A 342 5.56 7.34 -12.74
CA GLU A 342 6.76 6.51 -12.76
C GLU A 342 7.36 6.25 -11.36
N PHE A 343 6.83 6.85 -10.31
CA PHE A 343 7.48 6.88 -8.99
C PHE A 343 7.77 5.49 -8.42
N GLN A 344 6.79 4.61 -8.44
CA GLN A 344 6.94 3.23 -8.01
C GLN A 344 7.74 2.41 -9.04
N ALA A 345 7.50 2.62 -10.32
CA ALA A 345 8.20 1.92 -11.39
C ALA A 345 9.71 2.15 -11.35
N ARG A 346 10.17 3.38 -11.05
CA ARG A 346 11.60 3.69 -10.84
C ARG A 346 12.20 2.94 -9.66
N ARG A 347 11.44 2.77 -8.57
CA ARG A 347 11.89 2.05 -7.36
C ARG A 347 12.01 0.54 -7.57
N MET A 348 11.22 -0.02 -8.47
CA MET A 348 11.21 -1.48 -8.74
C MET A 348 11.76 -1.84 -10.13
N ASP A 349 12.32 -0.87 -10.85
CA ASP A 349 12.88 -1.05 -12.20
C ASP A 349 11.89 -1.69 -13.20
N ALA A 350 10.62 -1.27 -13.15
CA ALA A 350 9.56 -1.74 -14.02
C ALA A 350 9.45 -0.86 -15.26
N ARG A 351 9.67 -1.44 -16.44
CA ARG A 351 9.78 -0.71 -17.70
C ARG A 351 8.98 -1.38 -18.80
N TYR A 352 8.77 -0.67 -19.89
CA TYR A 352 8.23 -1.22 -21.13
C TYR A 352 9.03 -0.75 -22.34
N ARG A 353 9.01 -1.55 -23.38
CA ARG A 353 9.58 -1.22 -24.70
C ARG A 353 8.50 -0.63 -25.59
N ALA A 354 8.71 0.61 -26.02
CA ALA A 354 7.79 1.28 -26.93
C ALA A 354 7.64 0.52 -28.26
N LYS A 355 6.48 0.64 -28.90
CA LYS A 355 6.15 -0.05 -30.18
C LYS A 355 7.16 0.23 -31.30
N ASP A 356 7.81 1.39 -31.29
CA ASP A 356 8.87 1.72 -32.23
C ASP A 356 10.19 0.93 -31.96
N GLY A 357 10.26 0.19 -30.88
CA GLY A 357 11.41 -0.63 -30.47
C GLY A 357 12.66 0.14 -30.05
N ARG A 358 12.62 1.46 -30.07
CA ARG A 358 13.80 2.32 -29.87
C ARG A 358 13.99 2.79 -28.44
N GLN A 359 12.88 2.93 -27.71
CA GLN A 359 12.89 3.47 -26.35
C GLN A 359 12.41 2.45 -25.33
N VAL A 360 13.10 2.43 -24.20
CA VAL A 360 12.64 1.73 -22.98
C VAL A 360 12.29 2.82 -21.97
N ARG A 361 11.03 2.81 -21.50
CA ARG A 361 10.46 3.81 -20.58
C ARG A 361 9.96 3.12 -19.33
N HIS A 362 9.89 3.82 -18.21
CA HIS A 362 9.19 3.32 -17.02
C HIS A 362 7.70 3.26 -17.28
N VAL A 363 7.05 2.24 -16.70
CA VAL A 363 5.58 2.16 -16.69
C VAL A 363 5.02 3.19 -15.71
N HIS A 364 3.75 3.55 -15.89
CA HIS A 364 2.97 4.22 -14.86
C HIS A 364 2.19 3.20 -14.05
N THR A 365 2.10 3.43 -12.74
CA THR A 365 1.34 2.58 -11.82
C THR A 365 0.17 3.32 -11.24
N LEU A 366 -0.92 2.60 -11.04
CA LEU A 366 -2.12 3.08 -10.37
C LEU A 366 -2.56 2.03 -9.36
N ASN A 367 -3.09 2.50 -8.25
CA ASN A 367 -3.71 1.65 -7.23
C ASN A 367 -5.03 2.24 -6.78
N GLY A 368 -5.93 1.39 -6.32
CA GLY A 368 -7.20 1.82 -5.73
C GLY A 368 -7.87 0.70 -4.97
N SER A 369 -8.65 1.06 -3.96
CA SER A 369 -9.48 0.07 -3.26
C SER A 369 -10.75 -0.20 -4.05
N GLY A 370 -10.99 -1.44 -4.32
CA GLY A 370 -12.17 -1.86 -5.03
C GLY A 370 -13.30 -2.60 -4.26
N VAL A 371 -13.57 -2.40 -2.97
CA VAL A 371 -13.26 -1.37 -1.96
C VAL A 371 -12.77 -2.01 -0.65
N ALA A 372 -12.61 -1.23 0.46
CA ALA A 372 -12.32 -1.76 1.78
C ALA A 372 -13.52 -2.56 2.32
N VAL A 373 -13.37 -3.89 2.47
CA VAL A 373 -14.48 -4.80 2.81
C VAL A 373 -15.09 -4.48 4.17
N GLY A 374 -14.26 -4.24 5.19
CA GLY A 374 -14.73 -3.90 6.53
C GLY A 374 -15.50 -2.56 6.55
N ARG A 375 -15.04 -1.53 5.80
CA ARG A 375 -15.78 -0.25 5.70
C ARG A 375 -17.07 -0.40 4.89
N ALA A 376 -17.11 -1.25 3.87
CA ALA A 376 -18.33 -1.60 3.15
C ALA A 376 -19.33 -2.34 4.06
N LEU A 377 -18.84 -3.24 4.92
CA LEU A 377 -19.66 -3.88 5.94
C LEU A 377 -20.30 -2.85 6.89
N ILE A 378 -19.51 -1.89 7.40
CA ILE A 378 -20.01 -0.80 8.22
C ILE A 378 -21.11 -0.03 7.48
N ALA A 379 -20.84 0.38 6.24
CA ALA A 379 -21.78 1.15 5.44
C ALA A 379 -23.09 0.39 5.18
N VAL A 380 -23.02 -0.91 4.90
CA VAL A 380 -24.20 -1.76 4.73
C VAL A 380 -24.98 -1.89 6.04
N ILE A 381 -24.31 -2.20 7.17
CA ILE A 381 -24.95 -2.32 8.47
C ILE A 381 -25.68 -1.03 8.83
N GLU A 382 -25.00 0.13 8.74
CA GLU A 382 -25.59 1.42 9.13
C GLU A 382 -26.66 1.89 8.14
N THR A 383 -26.50 1.65 6.83
CA THR A 383 -27.48 2.09 5.81
C THR A 383 -28.72 1.21 5.80
N TYR A 384 -28.59 -0.07 6.01
CA TYR A 384 -29.68 -1.05 5.89
C TYR A 384 -30.31 -1.48 7.21
N GLN A 385 -29.96 -0.78 8.31
CA GLN A 385 -30.60 -1.00 9.61
C GLN A 385 -32.09 -0.72 9.56
N GLN A 386 -32.85 -1.51 10.30
CA GLN A 386 -34.30 -1.40 10.43
C GLN A 386 -34.69 -1.02 11.86
N GLN A 387 -35.91 -0.51 12.02
CA GLN A 387 -36.46 -0.28 13.35
C GLN A 387 -36.50 -1.61 14.11
N GLY A 388 -35.82 -1.68 15.25
CA GLY A 388 -35.69 -2.93 16.02
C GLY A 388 -34.33 -3.61 15.89
N GLY A 389 -33.38 -3.04 15.13
CA GLY A 389 -31.98 -3.44 15.13
C GLY A 389 -31.61 -4.57 14.18
N SER A 390 -32.55 -5.10 13.38
CA SER A 390 -32.22 -6.01 12.28
C SER A 390 -31.63 -5.27 11.10
N ILE A 391 -30.92 -5.99 10.22
CA ILE A 391 -30.26 -5.44 9.03
C ILE A 391 -30.86 -6.09 7.80
N ALA A 392 -31.44 -5.31 6.90
CA ALA A 392 -31.85 -5.81 5.59
C ALA A 392 -30.60 -6.12 4.75
N VAL A 393 -30.62 -7.21 4.02
CA VAL A 393 -29.52 -7.60 3.12
C VAL A 393 -29.76 -6.96 1.76
N PRO A 394 -28.79 -6.18 1.21
CA PRO A 394 -28.88 -5.66 -0.16
C PRO A 394 -29.16 -6.77 -1.17
N ASP A 395 -30.04 -6.53 -2.14
CA ASP A 395 -30.49 -7.55 -3.09
C ASP A 395 -29.33 -8.24 -3.82
N VAL A 396 -28.31 -7.48 -4.20
CA VAL A 396 -27.11 -8.00 -4.90
C VAL A 396 -26.30 -8.98 -4.06
N LEU A 397 -26.44 -8.96 -2.73
CA LEU A 397 -25.72 -9.85 -1.82
C LEU A 397 -26.52 -11.08 -1.38
N GLN A 398 -27.84 -11.11 -1.63
CA GLN A 398 -28.69 -12.20 -1.14
C GLN A 398 -28.26 -13.57 -1.70
N SER A 399 -27.84 -13.65 -2.97
CA SER A 399 -27.35 -14.89 -3.58
C SER A 399 -26.09 -15.41 -2.89
N TYR A 400 -25.17 -14.52 -2.50
CA TYR A 400 -23.93 -14.85 -1.76
C TYR A 400 -24.20 -15.32 -0.33
N LEU A 401 -25.37 -14.96 0.21
CA LEU A 401 -25.84 -15.33 1.55
C LEU A 401 -26.85 -16.49 1.54
N GLY A 402 -27.03 -17.17 0.40
CA GLY A 402 -27.96 -18.30 0.26
C GLY A 402 -29.43 -17.88 0.36
N GLY A 403 -29.77 -16.68 -0.10
CA GLY A 403 -31.11 -16.13 -0.12
C GLY A 403 -31.53 -15.42 1.17
N LEU A 404 -30.62 -15.21 2.11
CA LEU A 404 -30.93 -14.48 3.36
C LEU A 404 -31.30 -13.02 3.05
N LYS A 405 -32.47 -12.58 3.52
CA LYS A 405 -32.98 -11.23 3.29
C LYS A 405 -32.81 -10.28 4.48
N THR A 406 -32.71 -10.82 5.67
CA THR A 406 -32.58 -10.02 6.91
C THR A 406 -31.64 -10.72 7.87
N ILE A 407 -30.77 -9.95 8.50
CA ILE A 407 -29.91 -10.39 9.60
C ILE A 407 -30.58 -9.98 10.90
N GLU A 408 -30.83 -10.95 11.75
CA GLU A 408 -31.48 -10.80 13.03
C GLU A 408 -30.58 -11.29 14.17
N ARG A 409 -30.95 -10.98 15.40
CA ARG A 409 -30.24 -11.47 16.58
C ARG A 409 -30.20 -13.01 16.54
N ALA A 410 -29.01 -13.56 16.78
CA ALA A 410 -28.88 -15.00 16.96
C ALA A 410 -29.71 -15.44 18.18
N GLY A 411 -30.63 -16.38 17.95
CA GLY A 411 -31.47 -16.93 19.00
C GLY A 411 -30.68 -17.79 20.01
#